data_451f93dc9b786d22740cff92e9885209
#
_entry.id   451f93dc9b786d22740cff92e9885209
#
_cell.length_a   1.000
_cell.length_b   1.000
_cell.length_c   1.000
_cell.angle_alpha   90.00
_cell.angle_beta   90.00
_cell.angle_gamma   90.00
#
_symmetry.space_group_name_H-M   'P 1'
#
loop_
_entity.id
_entity.type
_entity.pdbx_description
1 polymer ?
#
loop_
_entity_poly.entity_id
_entity_poly.type
_entity_poly.pdbx_seq_one_letter_code
_entity_poly.pdbx_strand_id
1 'polypeptide(L)'
;MIRAILTIDDIASKNTPAIVDYLNGKNIRALMFAWGENVEKEYDNAIYALKNGMIVGNHSYSHPAFSKLSYEQAVEEIEKNEALLDRLYKDAGVERRYRPFRFPYGDKGGRNKDALQKYLSEKGFDKLCDRQIPFRWWKDLGLDKDIDTFWTFDFAEYLIRKDSSFTKEDVFKRINDPAPEFGTALLKDGGSHIILLHAHDETEEMVPEYYKLFIDCLLEKGIVFDDPEFIRKENNI
;
A
#
# COMPACT_ATOMS: atom_id res chain seq x y z
N MET A 1 11.77 19.09 7.30
CA MET A 1 11.65 17.64 7.67
C MET A 1 10.61 17.01 6.78
N ILE A 2 10.90 15.89 6.18
CA ILE A 2 9.99 15.13 5.31
C ILE A 2 9.43 13.96 6.11
N ARG A 3 8.10 13.79 6.08
CA ARG A 3 7.41 12.69 6.78
C ARG A 3 6.77 11.75 5.77
N ALA A 4 6.61 10.49 6.13
CA ALA A 4 5.98 9.52 5.25
C ALA A 4 5.25 8.42 6.03
N ILE A 5 4.22 7.86 5.41
CA ILE A 5 3.63 6.57 5.79
C ILE A 5 4.11 5.55 4.76
N LEU A 6 4.68 4.44 5.23
CA LEU A 6 5.09 3.35 4.35
C LEU A 6 3.89 2.44 4.08
N THR A 7 3.65 2.17 2.80
CA THR A 7 2.67 1.18 2.36
C THR A 7 3.34 0.13 1.49
N ILE A 8 2.90 -1.13 1.60
CA ILE A 8 3.47 -2.25 0.87
C ILE A 8 2.34 -3.05 0.23
N ASP A 9 2.36 -3.16 -1.09
CA ASP A 9 1.37 -3.91 -1.84
C ASP A 9 1.81 -5.36 -2.11
N ASP A 10 0.85 -6.16 -2.57
CA ASP A 10 1.00 -7.54 -3.07
C ASP A 10 1.46 -8.58 -2.04
N ILE A 11 1.32 -8.27 -0.73
CA ILE A 11 1.54 -9.33 0.26
C ILE A 11 0.44 -10.41 0.14
N ALA A 12 0.72 -11.67 0.49
CA ALA A 12 1.93 -12.20 1.06
C ALA A 12 2.86 -12.76 -0.03
N SER A 13 4.15 -12.68 0.24
CA SER A 13 5.20 -13.25 -0.58
C SER A 13 6.19 -14.03 0.32
N LYS A 14 7.12 -14.77 -0.27
CA LYS A 14 8.16 -15.49 0.49
C LYS A 14 9.06 -14.56 1.29
N ASN A 15 9.27 -13.34 0.80
CA ASN A 15 10.09 -12.34 1.48
C ASN A 15 9.34 -11.50 2.50
N THR A 16 8.01 -11.63 2.63
CA THR A 16 7.20 -10.88 3.60
C THR A 16 7.75 -10.95 5.03
N PRO A 17 8.15 -12.12 5.60
CA PRO A 17 8.73 -12.15 6.95
C PRO A 17 10.02 -11.34 7.08
N ALA A 18 10.91 -11.42 6.09
CA ALA A 18 12.17 -10.68 6.13
C ALA A 18 11.96 -9.15 6.04
N ILE A 19 10.98 -8.71 5.24
CA ILE A 19 10.56 -7.29 5.19
C ILE A 19 10.04 -6.86 6.56
N VAL A 20 9.16 -7.65 7.18
CA VAL A 20 8.57 -7.34 8.51
C VAL A 20 9.63 -7.25 9.58
N ASP A 21 10.58 -8.20 9.63
CA ASP A 21 11.68 -8.19 10.60
C ASP A 21 12.56 -6.95 10.45
N TYR A 22 12.88 -6.57 9.21
CA TYR A 22 13.64 -5.38 8.92
C TYR A 22 12.93 -4.11 9.38
N LEU A 23 11.63 -3.97 9.06
CA LEU A 23 10.82 -2.83 9.46
C LEU A 23 10.72 -2.69 10.97
N ASN A 24 10.50 -3.81 11.68
CA ASN A 24 10.49 -3.84 13.14
C ASN A 24 11.85 -3.44 13.74
N GLY A 25 12.96 -3.88 13.14
CA GLY A 25 14.31 -3.45 13.52
C GLY A 25 14.55 -1.94 13.35
N LYS A 26 13.79 -1.28 12.47
CA LYS A 26 13.85 0.18 12.25
C LYS A 26 12.74 0.95 13.00
N ASN A 27 11.87 0.27 13.75
CA ASN A 27 10.68 0.82 14.38
C ASN A 27 9.72 1.48 13.34
N ILE A 28 9.57 0.87 12.18
CA ILE A 28 8.66 1.31 11.12
C ILE A 28 7.46 0.38 11.09
N ARG A 29 6.26 0.92 11.27
CA ARG A 29 5.00 0.21 11.11
C ARG A 29 4.42 0.48 9.75
N ALA A 30 4.32 -0.53 8.89
CA ALA A 30 3.76 -0.38 7.57
C ALA A 30 2.27 -0.74 7.51
N LEU A 31 1.57 -0.12 6.55
CA LEU A 31 0.26 -0.57 6.07
C LEU A 31 0.48 -1.45 4.84
N MET A 32 0.12 -2.74 4.96
CA MET A 32 0.32 -3.73 3.91
C MET A 32 -1.00 -4.07 3.23
N PHE A 33 -1.03 -4.12 1.90
CA PHE A 33 -2.22 -4.48 1.14
C PHE A 33 -2.10 -5.89 0.58
N ALA A 34 -3.02 -6.74 0.99
CA ALA A 34 -2.99 -8.17 0.72
C ALA A 34 -3.73 -8.51 -0.57
N TRP A 35 -3.01 -9.07 -1.53
CA TRP A 35 -3.57 -9.73 -2.69
C TRP A 35 -4.05 -11.13 -2.31
N GLY A 36 -5.36 -11.42 -2.42
CA GLY A 36 -5.98 -12.63 -1.88
C GLY A 36 -5.33 -13.93 -2.35
N GLU A 37 -5.06 -14.08 -3.66
CA GLU A 37 -4.40 -15.29 -4.19
C GLU A 37 -2.97 -15.47 -3.65
N ASN A 38 -2.26 -14.39 -3.38
CA ASN A 38 -0.93 -14.44 -2.76
C ASN A 38 -1.02 -14.85 -1.29
N VAL A 39 -2.02 -14.32 -0.57
CA VAL A 39 -2.30 -14.74 0.80
C VAL A 39 -2.62 -16.23 0.88
N GLU A 40 -3.41 -16.79 -0.05
CA GLU A 40 -3.70 -18.22 -0.05
C GLU A 40 -2.45 -19.08 -0.29
N LYS A 41 -1.50 -18.61 -1.09
CA LYS A 41 -0.23 -19.30 -1.35
C LYS A 41 0.76 -19.21 -0.18
N GLU A 42 0.82 -18.05 0.46
CA GLU A 42 1.79 -17.71 1.50
C GLU A 42 1.08 -17.32 2.81
N TYR A 43 0.08 -18.12 3.21
CA TYR A 43 -0.83 -17.81 4.31
C TYR A 43 -0.12 -17.55 5.63
N ASP A 44 0.86 -18.40 5.97
CA ASP A 44 1.64 -18.27 7.21
C ASP A 44 2.49 -16.99 7.23
N ASN A 45 2.95 -16.54 6.07
CA ASN A 45 3.70 -15.29 5.93
C ASN A 45 2.81 -14.06 6.15
N ALA A 46 1.54 -14.12 5.73
CA ALA A 46 0.54 -13.09 6.04
C ALA A 46 0.19 -13.06 7.54
N ILE A 47 0.03 -14.25 8.17
CA ILE A 47 -0.12 -14.37 9.64
C ILE A 47 1.08 -13.78 10.36
N TYR A 48 2.29 -14.03 9.85
CA TYR A 48 3.52 -13.48 10.44
C TYR A 48 3.49 -11.95 10.46
N ALA A 49 3.11 -11.31 9.36
CA ALA A 49 2.99 -9.85 9.29
C ALA A 49 2.04 -9.30 10.35
N LEU A 50 0.86 -9.91 10.51
CA LEU A 50 -0.13 -9.51 11.52
C LEU A 50 0.39 -9.66 12.95
N LYS A 51 0.98 -10.83 13.28
CA LYS A 51 1.52 -11.11 14.63
C LYS A 51 2.67 -10.19 15.01
N ASN A 52 3.37 -9.65 14.03
CA ASN A 52 4.49 -8.73 14.22
C ASN A 52 4.09 -7.25 14.03
N GLY A 53 2.79 -6.93 14.15
CA GLY A 53 2.30 -5.58 14.35
C GLY A 53 2.01 -4.78 13.07
N MET A 54 2.14 -5.39 11.90
CA MET A 54 1.75 -4.72 10.65
C MET A 54 0.23 -4.63 10.53
N ILE A 55 -0.26 -3.61 9.83
CA ILE A 55 -1.68 -3.47 9.50
C ILE A 55 -1.88 -4.06 8.12
N VAL A 56 -2.80 -5.02 7.98
CA VAL A 56 -3.07 -5.67 6.70
C VAL A 56 -4.44 -5.26 6.18
N GLY A 57 -4.46 -4.62 5.02
CA GLY A 57 -5.65 -4.18 4.29
C GLY A 57 -5.93 -5.00 3.04
N ASN A 58 -7.01 -4.67 2.35
CA ASN A 58 -7.52 -5.39 1.20
C ASN A 58 -6.95 -4.82 -0.11
N HIS A 59 -6.40 -5.70 -0.97
CA HIS A 59 -5.90 -5.38 -2.31
C HIS A 59 -6.60 -6.18 -3.41
N SER A 60 -7.89 -6.48 -3.21
CA SER A 60 -8.71 -7.41 -4.00
C SER A 60 -8.23 -8.88 -3.94
N TYR A 61 -9.06 -9.78 -4.47
CA TYR A 61 -8.76 -11.22 -4.40
C TYR A 61 -7.79 -11.66 -5.51
N SER A 62 -8.10 -11.35 -6.79
CA SER A 62 -7.31 -11.80 -7.95
C SER A 62 -6.50 -10.68 -8.65
N HIS A 63 -6.46 -9.49 -8.04
CA HIS A 63 -5.68 -8.34 -8.50
C HIS A 63 -6.02 -7.86 -9.93
N PRO A 64 -7.31 -7.71 -10.31
CA PRO A 64 -7.69 -7.24 -11.63
C PRO A 64 -7.60 -5.72 -11.78
N ALA A 65 -7.53 -5.23 -13.02
CA ALA A 65 -7.82 -3.83 -13.31
C ALA A 65 -9.32 -3.56 -13.17
N PHE A 66 -9.71 -2.79 -12.16
CA PHE A 66 -11.12 -2.57 -11.79
C PHE A 66 -11.94 -1.85 -12.84
N SER A 67 -11.31 -1.02 -13.70
CA SER A 67 -11.98 -0.38 -14.85
C SER A 67 -12.48 -1.38 -15.90
N LYS A 68 -11.98 -2.62 -15.90
CA LYS A 68 -12.39 -3.69 -16.80
C LYS A 68 -13.53 -4.55 -16.25
N LEU A 69 -13.93 -4.33 -15.00
CA LEU A 69 -14.95 -5.11 -14.32
C LEU A 69 -16.33 -4.44 -14.40
N SER A 70 -17.41 -5.23 -14.31
CA SER A 70 -18.71 -4.72 -13.91
C SER A 70 -18.64 -4.30 -12.42
N TYR A 71 -19.64 -3.52 -11.98
CA TYR A 71 -19.73 -3.15 -10.55
C TYR A 71 -19.84 -4.38 -9.66
N GLU A 72 -20.65 -5.35 -10.05
CA GLU A 72 -20.88 -6.59 -9.30
C GLU A 72 -19.60 -7.44 -9.20
N GLN A 73 -18.85 -7.55 -10.30
CA GLN A 73 -17.55 -8.24 -10.30
C GLN A 73 -16.53 -7.53 -9.40
N ALA A 74 -16.51 -6.19 -9.45
CA ALA A 74 -15.62 -5.41 -8.58
C ALA A 74 -15.96 -5.60 -7.09
N VAL A 75 -17.25 -5.62 -6.74
CA VAL A 75 -17.70 -5.91 -5.38
C VAL A 75 -17.35 -7.33 -4.96
N GLU A 76 -17.53 -8.33 -5.82
CA GLU A 76 -17.16 -9.72 -5.56
C GLU A 76 -15.65 -9.87 -5.24
N GLU A 77 -14.78 -9.21 -6.01
CA GLU A 77 -13.34 -9.16 -5.76
C GLU A 77 -12.99 -8.61 -4.38
N ILE A 78 -13.68 -7.55 -3.97
CA ILE A 78 -13.49 -6.93 -2.66
C ILE A 78 -13.99 -7.86 -1.55
N GLU A 79 -15.24 -8.36 -1.66
CA GLU A 79 -15.88 -9.18 -0.61
C GLU A 79 -15.16 -10.53 -0.42
N LYS A 80 -14.73 -11.15 -1.50
CA LYS A 80 -13.98 -12.41 -1.43
C LYS A 80 -12.68 -12.26 -0.65
N ASN A 81 -11.95 -11.17 -0.88
CA ASN A 81 -10.74 -10.90 -0.12
C ASN A 81 -11.02 -10.45 1.31
N GLU A 82 -12.12 -9.72 1.58
CA GLU A 82 -12.54 -9.39 2.94
C GLU A 82 -12.80 -10.65 3.79
N ALA A 83 -13.51 -11.63 3.23
CA ALA A 83 -13.75 -12.89 3.92
C ALA A 83 -12.45 -13.67 4.23
N LEU A 84 -11.48 -13.62 3.31
CA LEU A 84 -10.15 -14.18 3.54
C LEU A 84 -9.40 -13.45 4.65
N LEU A 85 -9.43 -12.12 4.65
CA LEU A 85 -8.77 -11.32 5.67
C LEU A 85 -9.41 -11.49 7.05
N ASP A 86 -10.73 -11.60 7.15
CA ASP A 86 -11.40 -11.88 8.43
C ASP A 86 -10.92 -13.21 9.02
N ARG A 87 -10.79 -14.25 8.18
CA ARG A 87 -10.20 -15.53 8.58
C ARG A 87 -8.74 -15.38 9.01
N LEU A 88 -7.94 -14.67 8.21
CA LEU A 88 -6.52 -14.44 8.48
C LEU A 88 -6.29 -13.77 9.84
N TYR A 89 -7.01 -12.68 10.13
CA TYR A 89 -6.93 -11.98 11.40
C TYR A 89 -7.35 -12.86 12.58
N LYS A 90 -8.42 -13.64 12.41
CA LYS A 90 -8.88 -14.61 13.42
C LYS A 90 -7.82 -15.67 13.71
N ASP A 91 -7.23 -16.26 12.67
CA ASP A 91 -6.22 -17.32 12.80
C ASP A 91 -4.90 -16.79 13.36
N ALA A 92 -4.58 -15.52 13.07
CA ALA A 92 -3.47 -14.81 13.69
C ALA A 92 -3.71 -14.49 15.17
N GLY A 93 -4.95 -14.50 15.65
CA GLY A 93 -5.32 -14.06 17.00
C GLY A 93 -5.16 -12.54 17.21
N VAL A 94 -5.25 -11.76 16.14
CA VAL A 94 -5.09 -10.31 16.12
C VAL A 94 -6.44 -9.64 15.87
N GLU A 95 -6.77 -8.62 16.66
CA GLU A 95 -8.00 -7.83 16.45
C GLU A 95 -7.90 -7.02 15.14
N ARG A 96 -8.87 -7.19 14.24
CA ARG A 96 -8.97 -6.38 13.01
C ARG A 96 -9.62 -5.04 13.31
N ARG A 97 -8.79 -4.06 13.70
CA ARG A 97 -9.25 -2.71 14.10
C ARG A 97 -9.58 -1.81 12.92
N TYR A 98 -8.96 -2.04 11.76
CA TYR A 98 -9.07 -1.21 10.57
C TYR A 98 -9.29 -2.06 9.34
N ARG A 99 -10.03 -1.51 8.38
CA ARG A 99 -10.35 -2.13 7.08
C ARG A 99 -9.94 -1.22 5.92
N PRO A 100 -8.64 -0.93 5.74
CA PRO A 100 -8.18 -0.15 4.61
C PRO A 100 -8.27 -0.96 3.31
N PHE A 101 -8.48 -0.24 2.21
CA PHE A 101 -8.54 -0.80 0.86
C PHE A 101 -7.63 -0.02 -0.09
N ARG A 102 -7.02 -0.72 -1.05
CA ARG A 102 -6.31 -0.14 -2.17
C ARG A 102 -6.70 -0.87 -3.46
N PHE A 103 -7.04 -0.10 -4.48
CA PHE A 103 -7.28 -0.66 -5.81
C PHE A 103 -5.98 -1.12 -6.45
N PRO A 104 -5.93 -2.35 -7.05
CA PRO A 104 -4.83 -2.77 -7.90
C PRO A 104 -4.50 -1.74 -8.97
N TYR A 105 -3.21 -1.50 -9.22
CA TYR A 105 -2.72 -0.52 -10.19
C TYR A 105 -3.15 0.93 -9.94
N GLY A 106 -3.78 1.24 -8.81
CA GLY A 106 -4.47 2.51 -8.58
C GLY A 106 -5.70 2.72 -9.48
N ASP A 107 -6.17 1.67 -10.12
CA ASP A 107 -7.32 1.69 -11.03
C ASP A 107 -8.64 1.64 -10.25
N LYS A 108 -9.18 2.80 -9.99
CA LYS A 108 -10.38 3.01 -9.14
C LYS A 108 -11.71 2.61 -9.80
N GLY A 109 -11.68 1.79 -10.86
CA GLY A 109 -12.89 1.25 -11.49
C GLY A 109 -13.50 2.12 -12.59
N GLY A 110 -12.79 3.13 -13.10
CA GLY A 110 -13.22 3.95 -14.22
C GLY A 110 -14.63 4.54 -14.02
N ARG A 111 -15.58 4.15 -14.86
CA ARG A 111 -17.01 4.61 -14.76
C ARG A 111 -17.70 4.21 -13.45
N ASN A 112 -17.21 3.20 -12.77
CA ASN A 112 -17.78 2.70 -11.51
C ASN A 112 -17.12 3.35 -10.27
N LYS A 113 -16.15 4.28 -10.45
CA LYS A 113 -15.39 4.87 -9.34
C LYS A 113 -16.29 5.36 -8.21
N ASP A 114 -17.24 6.23 -8.52
CA ASP A 114 -18.10 6.86 -7.50
C ASP A 114 -18.96 5.83 -6.76
N ALA A 115 -19.48 4.84 -7.49
CA ALA A 115 -20.26 3.74 -6.90
C ALA A 115 -19.38 2.87 -5.98
N LEU A 116 -18.14 2.58 -6.36
CA LEU A 116 -17.20 1.83 -5.54
C LEU A 116 -16.74 2.62 -4.31
N GLN A 117 -16.47 3.92 -4.42
CA GLN A 117 -16.16 4.77 -3.26
C GLN A 117 -17.34 4.80 -2.28
N LYS A 118 -18.57 4.92 -2.78
CA LYS A 118 -19.78 4.84 -1.96
C LYS A 118 -19.88 3.47 -1.28
N TYR A 119 -19.70 2.39 -2.02
CA TYR A 119 -19.69 1.02 -1.49
C TYR A 119 -18.68 0.86 -0.35
N LEU A 120 -17.40 1.24 -0.54
CA LEU A 120 -16.38 1.18 0.49
C LEU A 120 -16.80 1.95 1.74
N SER A 121 -17.33 3.15 1.54
CA SER A 121 -17.84 3.99 2.63
C SER A 121 -18.99 3.35 3.40
N GLU A 122 -19.97 2.77 2.72
CA GLU A 122 -21.17 2.14 3.33
C GLU A 122 -20.82 0.81 4.04
N LYS A 123 -19.84 0.09 3.53
CA LYS A 123 -19.34 -1.16 4.12
C LYS A 123 -18.35 -0.96 5.26
N GLY A 124 -18.06 0.29 5.63
CA GLY A 124 -17.22 0.62 6.78
C GLY A 124 -15.73 0.38 6.55
N PHE A 125 -15.26 0.58 5.32
CA PHE A 125 -13.83 0.66 5.07
C PHE A 125 -13.25 1.95 5.65
N ASP A 126 -12.03 1.87 6.17
CA ASP A 126 -11.37 2.98 6.84
C ASP A 126 -10.47 3.75 5.87
N LYS A 127 -10.62 5.06 5.87
CA LYS A 127 -9.74 5.96 5.13
C LYS A 127 -8.44 6.20 5.92
N LEU A 128 -7.28 5.97 5.28
CA LEU A 128 -6.00 6.41 5.82
C LEU A 128 -6.00 7.95 6.00
N CYS A 129 -5.52 8.45 7.12
CA CYS A 129 -5.41 9.88 7.37
C CYS A 129 -4.35 10.48 6.43
N ASP A 130 -4.79 11.33 5.52
CA ASP A 130 -3.99 12.02 4.51
C ASP A 130 -4.02 13.56 4.65
N ARG A 131 -4.54 14.05 5.78
CA ARG A 131 -4.70 15.49 6.05
C ARG A 131 -3.37 16.26 6.04
N GLN A 132 -2.27 15.58 6.34
CA GLN A 132 -0.92 16.12 6.35
C GLN A 132 -0.31 16.26 4.95
N ILE A 133 -0.92 15.67 3.88
CA ILE A 133 -0.42 15.79 2.51
C ILE A 133 -0.62 17.22 2.01
N PRO A 134 0.45 17.99 1.73
CA PRO A 134 0.33 19.40 1.43
C PRO A 134 0.12 19.68 -0.07
N PHE A 135 0.09 18.64 -0.91
CA PHE A 135 0.15 18.79 -2.35
C PHE A 135 -1.20 19.16 -2.94
N ARG A 136 -1.21 20.25 -3.75
CA ARG A 136 -2.44 20.74 -4.39
C ARG A 136 -3.06 19.69 -5.32
N TRP A 137 -2.24 19.01 -6.11
CA TRP A 137 -2.71 17.97 -7.04
C TRP A 137 -3.47 16.83 -6.34
N TRP A 138 -3.14 16.51 -5.07
CA TRP A 138 -3.85 15.50 -4.27
C TRP A 138 -5.34 15.86 -4.12
N LYS A 139 -5.60 17.13 -3.82
CA LYS A 139 -6.96 17.67 -3.70
C LYS A 139 -7.63 17.88 -5.05
N ASP A 140 -6.88 18.37 -6.05
CA ASP A 140 -7.38 18.63 -7.40
C ASP A 140 -7.89 17.32 -8.06
N LEU A 141 -7.27 16.16 -7.73
CA LEU A 141 -7.71 14.83 -8.17
C LEU A 141 -8.77 14.20 -7.25
N GLY A 142 -9.15 14.86 -6.16
CA GLY A 142 -10.16 14.37 -5.21
C GLY A 142 -9.70 13.21 -4.35
N LEU A 143 -8.39 12.91 -4.28
CA LEU A 143 -7.84 11.79 -3.53
C LEU A 143 -8.04 11.96 -2.01
N ASP A 144 -8.12 13.20 -1.55
CA ASP A 144 -8.44 13.55 -0.17
C ASP A 144 -9.88 13.19 0.25
N LYS A 145 -10.75 12.86 -0.71
CA LYS A 145 -12.15 12.45 -0.47
C LYS A 145 -12.39 10.96 -0.63
N ASP A 146 -11.55 10.29 -1.41
CA ASP A 146 -11.66 8.86 -1.67
C ASP A 146 -11.41 8.05 -0.39
N ILE A 147 -12.09 6.91 -0.24
CA ILE A 147 -11.94 6.01 0.90
C ILE A 147 -10.71 5.12 0.75
N ASP A 148 -10.43 4.70 -0.49
CA ASP A 148 -9.25 3.89 -0.78
C ASP A 148 -7.96 4.65 -0.51
N THR A 149 -6.91 3.92 -0.21
CA THR A 149 -5.58 4.47 -0.01
C THR A 149 -4.85 4.59 -1.35
N PHE A 150 -4.49 5.80 -1.74
CA PHE A 150 -3.61 6.05 -2.87
C PHE A 150 -2.18 6.39 -2.38
N TRP A 151 -1.24 6.64 -3.27
CA TRP A 151 0.15 6.98 -2.93
C TRP A 151 0.59 8.30 -3.56
N THR A 152 1.59 8.92 -2.96
CA THR A 152 2.21 10.14 -3.47
C THR A 152 3.56 9.88 -4.11
N PHE A 153 4.16 8.74 -3.79
CA PHE A 153 5.42 8.25 -4.36
C PHE A 153 5.40 6.74 -4.47
N ASP A 154 5.83 6.22 -5.60
CA ASP A 154 5.98 4.81 -5.90
C ASP A 154 7.44 4.56 -6.29
N PHE A 155 8.10 3.62 -5.63
CA PHE A 155 9.46 3.20 -5.99
C PHE A 155 9.50 2.62 -7.39
N ALA A 156 8.41 1.99 -7.85
CA ALA A 156 8.29 1.24 -9.09
C ALA A 156 9.30 0.10 -9.22
N GLU A 157 9.81 -0.40 -8.10
CA GLU A 157 10.80 -1.47 -8.03
C GLU A 157 10.28 -2.80 -8.59
N TYR A 158 8.96 -3.00 -8.63
CA TYR A 158 8.31 -4.13 -9.30
C TYR A 158 8.60 -4.20 -10.80
N LEU A 159 9.13 -3.12 -11.40
CA LEU A 159 9.62 -3.10 -12.77
C LEU A 159 11.00 -3.76 -12.91
N ILE A 160 11.71 -4.02 -11.81
CA ILE A 160 12.97 -4.77 -11.82
C ILE A 160 12.63 -6.26 -11.98
N ARG A 161 12.69 -6.73 -13.21
CA ARG A 161 12.33 -8.09 -13.63
C ARG A 161 13.38 -8.63 -14.59
N LYS A 162 13.41 -9.94 -14.76
CA LYS A 162 14.38 -10.63 -15.60
C LYS A 162 14.47 -10.08 -17.04
N ASP A 163 13.32 -9.71 -17.61
CA ASP A 163 13.22 -9.23 -19.00
C ASP A 163 13.00 -7.71 -19.09
N SER A 164 13.30 -6.96 -18.03
CA SER A 164 13.17 -5.52 -17.98
C SER A 164 14.54 -4.83 -18.03
N SER A 165 14.57 -3.66 -18.67
CA SER A 165 15.74 -2.77 -18.60
C SER A 165 15.73 -1.86 -17.36
N PHE A 166 14.66 -1.89 -16.56
CA PHE A 166 14.54 -1.08 -15.35
C PHE A 166 15.39 -1.69 -14.23
N THR A 167 16.18 -0.87 -13.57
CA THR A 167 17.19 -1.29 -12.59
C THR A 167 17.01 -0.59 -11.24
N LYS A 168 17.76 -1.04 -10.24
CA LYS A 168 17.79 -0.35 -8.93
C LYS A 168 18.31 1.09 -9.05
N GLU A 169 19.17 1.37 -10.02
CA GLU A 169 19.67 2.71 -10.32
C GLU A 169 18.54 3.64 -10.78
N ASP A 170 17.56 3.10 -11.50
CA ASP A 170 16.38 3.86 -11.92
C ASP A 170 15.46 4.17 -10.74
N VAL A 171 15.35 3.27 -9.76
CA VAL A 171 14.68 3.57 -8.48
C VAL A 171 15.39 4.72 -7.76
N PHE A 172 16.72 4.69 -7.65
CA PHE A 172 17.47 5.78 -7.03
C PHE A 172 17.34 7.11 -7.79
N LYS A 173 17.24 7.09 -9.13
CA LYS A 173 16.93 8.30 -9.92
C LYS A 173 15.55 8.84 -9.55
N ARG A 174 14.52 7.99 -9.43
CA ARG A 174 13.17 8.39 -9.01
C ARG A 174 13.17 9.02 -7.62
N ILE A 175 13.87 8.43 -6.66
CA ILE A 175 14.01 8.98 -5.29
C ILE A 175 14.58 10.40 -5.33
N ASN A 176 15.57 10.65 -6.19
CA ASN A 176 16.31 11.91 -6.27
C ASN A 176 15.75 12.89 -7.31
N ASP A 177 14.67 12.57 -8.00
CA ASP A 177 14.10 13.41 -9.05
C ASP A 177 13.50 14.70 -8.45
N PRO A 178 14.06 15.87 -8.77
CA PRO A 178 13.56 17.14 -8.24
C PRO A 178 12.31 17.65 -8.98
N ALA A 179 11.97 17.07 -10.14
CA ALA A 179 10.87 17.50 -11.00
C ALA A 179 10.19 16.31 -11.70
N PRO A 180 9.57 15.38 -10.93
CA PRO A 180 8.92 14.22 -11.51
C PRO A 180 7.80 14.65 -12.46
N GLU A 181 7.59 13.87 -13.53
CA GLU A 181 6.52 14.11 -14.50
C GLU A 181 5.14 14.13 -13.84
N PHE A 182 4.94 13.28 -12.82
CA PHE A 182 3.71 13.21 -12.04
C PHE A 182 4.00 13.34 -10.54
N GLY A 183 3.07 14.03 -9.84
CA GLY A 183 3.14 14.15 -8.40
C GLY A 183 4.04 15.29 -7.93
N THR A 184 4.83 15.04 -6.90
CA THR A 184 5.75 15.99 -6.28
C THR A 184 7.06 15.29 -5.96
N ALA A 185 8.18 16.01 -6.11
CA ALA A 185 9.50 15.51 -5.71
C ALA A 185 9.48 14.96 -4.28
N LEU A 186 9.93 13.71 -4.11
CA LEU A 186 9.94 13.04 -2.82
C LEU A 186 10.73 13.80 -1.76
N LEU A 187 11.86 14.38 -2.17
CA LEU A 187 12.78 15.07 -1.28
C LEU A 187 12.49 16.59 -1.13
N LYS A 188 11.28 17.02 -1.52
CA LYS A 188 10.86 18.41 -1.30
C LYS A 188 10.68 18.68 0.19
N ASP A 189 11.37 19.71 0.69
CA ASP A 189 11.27 20.06 2.12
C ASP A 189 9.84 20.41 2.55
N GLY A 190 9.47 19.97 3.75
CA GLY A 190 8.10 20.07 4.26
C GLY A 190 7.11 19.11 3.61
N GLY A 191 7.58 18.16 2.80
CA GLY A 191 6.75 17.13 2.20
C GLY A 191 6.17 16.17 3.24
N SER A 192 4.97 15.67 2.95
CA SER A 192 4.37 14.52 3.63
C SER A 192 3.86 13.55 2.58
N HIS A 193 4.25 12.29 2.70
CA HIS A 193 4.07 11.30 1.65
C HIS A 193 3.36 10.04 2.14
N ILE A 194 2.65 9.38 1.22
CA ILE A 194 2.31 7.96 1.28
C ILE A 194 3.20 7.29 0.25
N ILE A 195 4.13 6.46 0.74
CA ILE A 195 5.14 5.80 -0.09
C ILE A 195 4.70 4.37 -0.37
N LEU A 196 4.79 3.95 -1.63
CA LEU A 196 4.45 2.63 -2.10
C LEU A 196 5.70 1.82 -2.42
N LEU A 197 5.77 0.63 -1.82
CA LEU A 197 6.68 -0.47 -2.10
C LEU A 197 5.84 -1.72 -2.40
N HIS A 198 6.39 -2.71 -3.10
CA HIS A 198 5.73 -4.00 -3.35
C HIS A 198 6.53 -5.16 -2.76
N ALA A 199 5.85 -6.21 -2.32
CA ALA A 199 6.48 -7.40 -1.78
C ALA A 199 6.58 -8.48 -2.87
N HIS A 200 7.49 -8.29 -3.83
CA HIS A 200 7.66 -9.16 -4.98
C HIS A 200 8.86 -10.10 -4.84
N ASP A 201 8.61 -11.42 -4.96
CA ASP A 201 9.66 -12.44 -4.95
C ASP A 201 10.61 -12.29 -6.15
N GLU A 202 10.10 -11.92 -7.34
CA GLU A 202 10.95 -11.73 -8.52
C GLU A 202 11.91 -10.53 -8.34
N THR A 203 11.44 -9.44 -7.74
CA THR A 203 12.31 -8.29 -7.41
C THR A 203 13.39 -8.69 -6.40
N GLU A 204 13.04 -9.53 -5.41
CA GLU A 204 14.00 -10.06 -4.43
C GLU A 204 15.06 -10.98 -5.09
N GLU A 205 14.65 -11.80 -6.07
CA GLU A 205 15.61 -12.64 -6.83
C GLU A 205 16.58 -11.78 -7.64
N MET A 206 16.13 -10.67 -8.21
CA MET A 206 16.95 -9.78 -9.04
C MET A 206 17.84 -8.84 -8.21
N VAL A 207 17.34 -8.35 -7.10
CA VAL A 207 18.01 -7.43 -6.18
C VAL A 207 17.74 -7.88 -4.75
N PRO A 208 18.53 -8.80 -4.21
CA PRO A 208 18.35 -9.28 -2.86
C PRO A 208 18.30 -8.16 -1.83
N GLU A 209 17.33 -8.23 -0.93
CA GLU A 209 17.08 -7.24 0.12
C GLU A 209 16.79 -5.82 -0.42
N TYR A 210 16.18 -5.70 -1.63
CA TYR A 210 15.86 -4.43 -2.29
C TYR A 210 15.14 -3.45 -1.37
N TYR A 211 14.24 -3.94 -0.53
CA TYR A 211 13.48 -3.13 0.43
C TYR A 211 14.41 -2.43 1.43
N LYS A 212 15.50 -3.08 1.88
CA LYS A 212 16.49 -2.46 2.75
C LYS A 212 17.21 -1.33 2.03
N LEU A 213 17.67 -1.59 0.80
CA LEU A 213 18.39 -0.59 0.00
C LEU A 213 17.57 0.69 -0.17
N PHE A 214 16.30 0.56 -0.50
CA PHE A 214 15.46 1.73 -0.80
C PHE A 214 15.01 2.45 0.47
N ILE A 215 14.60 1.71 1.50
CA ILE A 215 14.17 2.31 2.77
C ILE A 215 15.35 2.95 3.51
N ASP A 216 16.53 2.29 3.57
CA ASP A 216 17.73 2.90 4.17
C ASP A 216 18.13 4.18 3.43
N CYS A 217 18.05 4.22 2.11
CA CYS A 217 18.27 5.45 1.33
C CYS A 217 17.33 6.58 1.77
N LEU A 218 16.06 6.31 2.03
CA LEU A 218 15.11 7.32 2.51
C LEU A 218 15.46 7.80 3.94
N LEU A 219 15.82 6.87 4.82
CA LEU A 219 16.23 7.19 6.19
C LEU A 219 17.50 8.04 6.21
N GLU A 220 18.50 7.72 5.38
CA GLU A 220 19.73 8.51 5.20
C GLU A 220 19.46 9.92 4.69
N LYS A 221 18.39 10.11 3.89
CA LYS A 221 17.93 11.41 3.42
C LYS A 221 17.07 12.17 4.43
N GLY A 222 16.89 11.60 5.63
CA GLY A 222 16.17 12.25 6.73
C GLY A 222 14.65 12.17 6.62
N ILE A 223 14.10 11.23 5.84
CA ILE A 223 12.68 10.93 5.85
C ILE A 223 12.35 10.21 7.16
N VAL A 224 11.31 10.67 7.83
CA VAL A 224 10.79 10.08 9.07
C VAL A 224 9.49 9.36 8.76
N PHE A 225 9.43 8.08 9.10
CA PHE A 225 8.20 7.29 8.92
C PHE A 225 7.29 7.45 10.13
N ASP A 226 6.01 7.71 9.84
CA ASP A 226 4.92 7.79 10.81
C ASP A 226 4.11 6.51 10.81
N ASP A 227 3.49 6.20 11.95
CA ASP A 227 2.51 5.13 12.03
C ASP A 227 1.26 5.47 11.20
N PRO A 228 0.66 4.48 10.50
CA PRO A 228 -0.61 4.68 9.82
C PRO A 228 -1.73 5.04 10.78
N GLU A 229 -2.38 6.16 10.56
CA GLU A 229 -3.58 6.59 11.29
C GLU A 229 -4.80 6.58 10.36
N PHE A 230 -5.99 6.32 10.91
CA PHE A 230 -7.21 6.23 10.14
C PHE A 230 -8.26 7.24 10.59
N ILE A 231 -8.98 7.79 9.62
CA ILE A 231 -10.14 8.65 9.87
C ILE A 231 -11.33 7.72 10.15
N ARG A 232 -11.74 7.66 11.41
CA ARG A 232 -12.99 6.98 11.78
C ARG A 232 -14.17 7.85 11.40
N LYS A 233 -15.20 7.26 10.80
CA LYS A 233 -16.50 7.90 10.76
C LYS A 233 -16.97 8.02 12.21
N GLU A 234 -17.23 9.24 12.66
CA GLU A 234 -18.04 9.44 13.85
C GLU A 234 -19.39 8.77 13.56
N ASN A 235 -19.70 7.72 14.32
CA ASN A 235 -21.04 7.17 14.32
C ASN A 235 -21.93 8.29 14.85
N ASN A 236 -22.59 9.03 13.95
CA ASN A 236 -23.72 9.86 14.33
C ASN A 236 -24.80 8.89 14.82
N ILE A 237 -24.84 8.72 16.16
CA ILE A 237 -25.92 8.06 16.91
C ILE A 237 -27.14 8.98 16.86
#